data_72caa1277d37d0136fe85a231541884a
#
_entry.id   72caa1277d37d0136fe85a231541884a
#
_cell.length_a   1.000
_cell.length_b   1.000
_cell.length_c   1.000
_cell.angle_alpha   90.00
_cell.angle_beta   90.00
_cell.angle_gamma   90.00
#
_symmetry.space_group_name_H-M   'P 1'
#
loop_
_entity.id
_entity.type
_entity.pdbx_description
1 polymer ?
#
loop_
_entity_poly.entity_id
_entity_poly.type
_entity_poly.pdbx_seq_one_letter_code
_entity_poly.pdbx_strand_id
1 'polypeptide(L)'
;MKIYERAQIGSNVQIKIDLAKKRLGKESIKAIEISSICQIIDFKITDGKGIGVILKLSNGKEEWFFEEEIDILNENGEILENAEIEEEIDLLFEIFNFIKVVSWTLLALIIPTEYKLKSKIRDLLNPLNFFSWLLNAFKDIL
;
A
#
# COMPACT_ATOMS: atom_id res chain seq x y z
N MET A 1 -6.84 -7.30 -3.96
CA MET A 1 -7.91 -6.99 -4.95
C MET A 1 -7.30 -7.04 -6.34
N LYS A 2 -7.95 -7.66 -7.33
CA LYS A 2 -7.36 -7.84 -8.67
C LYS A 2 -7.53 -6.58 -9.51
N ILE A 3 -6.62 -6.33 -10.46
CA ILE A 3 -6.59 -5.09 -11.26
C ILE A 3 -7.91 -4.79 -11.99
N TYR A 4 -8.60 -5.80 -12.51
CA TYR A 4 -9.87 -5.62 -13.21
C TYR A 4 -11.06 -5.23 -12.29
N GLU A 5 -10.87 -5.32 -10.97
CA GLU A 5 -11.85 -4.86 -9.97
C GLU A 5 -11.63 -3.37 -9.64
N ARG A 6 -10.43 -2.85 -9.90
CA ARG A 6 -10.00 -1.48 -9.57
C ARG A 6 -9.88 -0.55 -10.78
N ALA A 7 -9.65 -1.09 -11.96
CA ALA A 7 -9.45 -0.33 -13.19
C ALA A 7 -10.37 -0.81 -14.31
N GLN A 8 -10.70 0.09 -15.20
CA GLN A 8 -11.51 -0.16 -16.39
C GLN A 8 -10.72 0.13 -17.66
N ILE A 9 -11.19 -0.35 -18.81
CA ILE A 9 -10.65 0.06 -20.11
C ILE A 9 -10.76 1.58 -20.23
N GLY A 10 -9.66 2.24 -20.59
CA GLY A 10 -9.56 3.70 -20.62
C GLY A 10 -8.97 4.32 -19.34
N SER A 11 -8.82 3.57 -18.23
CA SER A 11 -8.16 4.06 -17.03
C SER A 11 -6.70 4.41 -17.30
N ASN A 12 -6.20 5.47 -16.68
CA ASN A 12 -4.81 5.85 -16.73
C ASN A 12 -4.01 5.02 -15.72
N VAL A 13 -2.83 4.59 -16.15
CA VAL A 13 -1.88 3.83 -15.32
C VAL A 13 -0.49 4.37 -15.51
N GLN A 14 0.34 4.26 -14.48
CA GLN A 14 1.76 4.57 -14.54
C GLN A 14 2.57 3.26 -14.59
N ILE A 15 3.52 3.19 -15.53
CA ILE A 15 4.38 2.01 -15.71
C ILE A 15 5.59 2.11 -14.80
N LYS A 16 5.84 1.07 -14.00
CA LYS A 16 7.06 0.88 -13.19
C LYS A 16 8.19 0.37 -14.09
N ILE A 17 8.91 1.28 -14.72
CA ILE A 17 9.93 0.94 -15.72
C ILE A 17 11.00 -0.01 -15.17
N ASP A 18 11.35 0.11 -13.89
CA ASP A 18 12.37 -0.74 -13.25
C ASP A 18 12.00 -2.22 -13.22
N LEU A 19 10.72 -2.53 -13.11
CA LEU A 19 10.21 -3.89 -13.15
C LEU A 19 10.06 -4.38 -14.60
N ALA A 20 9.52 -3.57 -15.48
CA ALA A 20 9.17 -3.91 -16.84
C ALA A 20 10.38 -3.98 -17.81
N LYS A 21 11.45 -3.19 -17.56
CA LYS A 21 12.60 -3.03 -18.48
C LYS A 21 13.33 -4.33 -18.82
N LYS A 22 13.32 -5.34 -17.93
CA LYS A 22 14.01 -6.62 -18.16
C LYS A 22 13.37 -7.45 -19.27
N ARG A 23 12.10 -7.22 -19.55
CA ARG A 23 11.28 -7.99 -20.47
C ARG A 23 11.01 -7.25 -21.78
N LEU A 24 10.97 -5.93 -21.74
CA LEU A 24 10.57 -5.09 -22.85
C LEU A 24 11.71 -4.88 -23.87
N GLY A 25 11.33 -4.72 -25.13
CA GLY A 25 12.23 -4.32 -26.20
C GLY A 25 12.67 -2.85 -26.07
N LYS A 26 13.84 -2.52 -26.69
CA LYS A 26 14.42 -1.16 -26.61
C LYS A 26 13.49 -0.06 -27.07
N GLU A 27 12.63 -0.31 -28.05
CA GLU A 27 11.67 0.68 -28.56
C GLU A 27 10.57 0.97 -27.56
N SER A 28 10.05 -0.06 -26.90
CA SER A 28 9.03 0.07 -25.85
C SER A 28 9.59 0.79 -24.63
N ILE A 29 10.83 0.51 -24.24
CA ILE A 29 11.53 1.21 -23.15
C ILE A 29 11.64 2.71 -23.45
N LYS A 30 12.10 3.08 -24.65
CA LYS A 30 12.19 4.49 -25.07
C LYS A 30 10.83 5.20 -25.06
N ALA A 31 9.76 4.49 -25.47
CA ALA A 31 8.42 5.05 -25.45
C ALA A 31 7.94 5.33 -24.01
N ILE A 32 8.27 4.44 -23.05
CA ILE A 32 7.94 4.60 -21.64
C ILE A 32 8.77 5.70 -20.99
N GLU A 33 10.04 5.86 -21.36
CA GLU A 33 10.90 6.97 -20.91
C GLU A 33 10.36 8.34 -21.33
N ILE A 34 9.68 8.42 -22.48
CA ILE A 34 9.00 9.66 -22.95
C ILE A 34 7.73 9.91 -22.14
N SER A 35 6.93 8.87 -21.90
CA SER A 35 5.71 8.94 -21.08
C SER A 35 5.49 7.60 -20.40
N SER A 36 5.60 7.60 -19.08
CA SER A 36 5.28 6.43 -18.23
C SER A 36 3.78 6.27 -17.99
N ILE A 37 2.98 7.30 -18.29
CA ILE A 37 1.52 7.26 -18.14
C ILE A 37 0.90 6.78 -19.44
N CYS A 38 0.10 5.72 -19.36
CA CYS A 38 -0.56 5.07 -20.47
C CYS A 38 -2.02 4.74 -20.12
N GLN A 39 -2.83 4.46 -21.15
CA GLN A 39 -4.21 4.01 -20.94
C GLN A 39 -4.33 2.50 -21.13
N ILE A 40 -5.18 1.90 -20.31
CA ILE A 40 -5.58 0.49 -20.46
C ILE A 40 -6.48 0.37 -21.70
N ILE A 41 -6.05 -0.49 -22.65
CA ILE A 41 -6.83 -0.80 -23.85
C ILE A 41 -7.66 -2.06 -23.64
N ASP A 42 -7.05 -3.08 -22.98
CA ASP A 42 -7.65 -4.38 -22.79
C ASP A 42 -7.03 -5.12 -21.60
N PHE A 43 -7.72 -6.16 -21.12
CA PHE A 43 -7.23 -7.08 -20.09
C PHE A 43 -6.92 -8.43 -20.72
N LYS A 44 -5.78 -9.01 -20.35
CA LYS A 44 -5.35 -10.31 -20.87
C LYS A 44 -5.16 -11.30 -19.73
N ILE A 45 -5.85 -12.42 -19.82
CA ILE A 45 -5.65 -13.56 -18.91
C ILE A 45 -4.37 -14.27 -19.33
N THR A 46 -3.46 -14.47 -18.37
CA THR A 46 -2.20 -15.21 -18.59
C THR A 46 -2.29 -16.58 -17.94
N ASP A 47 -1.83 -17.62 -18.66
CA ASP A 47 -1.86 -18.99 -18.18
C ASP A 47 -1.10 -19.13 -16.84
N GLY A 48 -1.85 -19.19 -15.74
CA GLY A 48 -1.34 -19.46 -14.38
C GLY A 48 -0.64 -18.31 -13.66
N LYS A 49 -0.50 -17.11 -14.26
CA LYS A 49 0.19 -15.96 -13.65
C LYS A 49 -0.69 -14.75 -13.33
N GLY A 50 -2.01 -14.89 -13.46
CA GLY A 50 -2.95 -13.80 -13.17
C GLY A 50 -3.43 -13.05 -14.41
N ILE A 51 -3.96 -11.85 -14.21
CA ILE A 51 -4.48 -10.98 -15.25
C ILE A 51 -3.46 -9.87 -15.51
N GLY A 52 -3.07 -9.73 -16.77
CA GLY A 52 -2.26 -8.60 -17.22
C GLY A 52 -3.13 -7.57 -17.95
N VAL A 53 -2.54 -6.44 -18.28
CA VAL A 53 -3.16 -5.35 -19.02
C VAL A 53 -2.43 -5.11 -20.35
N ILE A 54 -3.16 -4.69 -21.35
CA ILE A 54 -2.60 -4.19 -22.62
C ILE A 54 -2.65 -2.67 -22.56
N LEU A 55 -1.49 -2.03 -22.70
CA LEU A 55 -1.35 -0.59 -22.68
C LEU A 55 -0.92 -0.06 -24.04
N LYS A 56 -1.41 1.13 -24.39
CA LYS A 56 -0.97 1.86 -25.58
C LYS A 56 0.15 2.81 -25.18
N LEU A 57 1.34 2.54 -25.67
CA LEU A 57 2.52 3.37 -25.43
C LEU A 57 2.49 4.67 -26.24
N SER A 58 3.33 5.65 -25.87
CA SER A 58 3.45 6.95 -26.55
C SER A 58 3.80 6.86 -28.03
N ASN A 59 4.49 5.79 -28.48
CA ASN A 59 4.80 5.51 -29.87
C ASN A 59 3.65 4.81 -30.62
N GLY A 60 2.50 4.62 -30.01
CA GLY A 60 1.33 3.93 -30.59
C GLY A 60 1.39 2.40 -30.53
N LYS A 61 2.49 1.81 -30.05
CA LYS A 61 2.64 0.37 -29.90
C LYS A 61 1.81 -0.12 -28.73
N GLU A 62 1.19 -1.29 -28.88
CA GLU A 62 0.47 -1.98 -27.82
C GLU A 62 1.42 -3.00 -27.18
N GLU A 63 1.55 -2.93 -25.86
CA GLU A 63 2.37 -3.84 -25.08
C GLU A 63 1.59 -4.35 -23.88
N TRP A 64 1.92 -5.57 -23.50
CA TRP A 64 1.32 -6.26 -22.40
C TRP A 64 2.17 -6.10 -21.12
N PHE A 65 1.48 -5.83 -19.98
CA PHE A 65 2.11 -5.64 -18.68
C PHE A 65 1.46 -6.51 -17.62
N PHE A 66 2.26 -6.96 -16.66
CA PHE A 66 1.76 -7.58 -15.44
C PHE A 66 1.17 -6.53 -14.50
N GLU A 67 0.25 -6.96 -13.63
CA GLU A 67 -0.35 -6.10 -12.62
C GLU A 67 0.68 -5.41 -11.71
N GLU A 68 1.74 -6.12 -11.34
CA GLU A 68 2.86 -5.63 -10.52
C GLU A 68 3.75 -4.58 -11.21
N GLU A 69 3.72 -4.51 -12.54
CA GLU A 69 4.52 -3.58 -13.35
C GLU A 69 3.85 -2.21 -13.53
N ILE A 70 2.63 -2.03 -13.01
CA ILE A 70 1.85 -0.79 -13.19
C ILE A 70 1.24 -0.33 -11.88
N ASP A 71 0.97 0.98 -11.80
CA ASP A 71 0.15 1.63 -10.77
C ASP A 71 -1.07 2.27 -11.42
N ILE A 72 -2.25 2.09 -10.83
CA ILE A 72 -3.48 2.70 -11.31
C ILE A 72 -3.53 4.15 -10.83
N LEU A 73 -3.89 5.08 -11.72
CA LEU A 73 -4.03 6.49 -11.40
C LEU A 73 -5.51 6.86 -11.25
N ASN A 74 -5.81 7.73 -10.28
CA ASN A 74 -7.10 8.38 -10.18
C ASN A 74 -7.26 9.48 -11.24
N GLU A 75 -8.40 10.14 -11.30
CA GLU A 75 -8.67 11.26 -12.21
C GLU A 75 -7.71 12.45 -12.00
N ASN A 76 -7.15 12.58 -10.82
CA ASN A 76 -6.18 13.63 -10.47
C ASN A 76 -4.74 13.25 -10.84
N GLY A 77 -4.49 12.02 -11.31
CA GLY A 77 -3.16 11.51 -11.65
C GLY A 77 -2.36 10.97 -10.46
N GLU A 78 -3.00 10.74 -9.32
CA GLU A 78 -2.39 10.15 -8.12
C GLU A 78 -2.55 8.63 -8.13
N ILE A 79 -1.61 7.92 -7.51
CA ILE A 79 -1.62 6.46 -7.46
C ILE A 79 -2.70 6.00 -6.48
N LEU A 80 -3.70 5.26 -6.98
CA LEU A 80 -4.82 4.75 -6.20
C LEU A 80 -4.41 3.77 -5.10
N GLU A 81 -3.35 3.01 -5.32
CA GLU A 81 -2.86 2.01 -4.36
C GLU A 81 -2.35 2.64 -3.05
N ASN A 82 -1.79 3.84 -3.12
CA ASN A 82 -1.35 4.58 -1.94
C ASN A 82 -2.52 5.11 -1.10
N ALA A 83 -3.63 5.49 -1.74
CA ALA A 83 -4.80 5.98 -1.02
C ALA A 83 -5.48 4.88 -0.19
N GLU A 84 -5.61 3.65 -0.72
CA GLU A 84 -6.20 2.52 0.02
C GLU A 84 -5.32 2.11 1.23
N ILE A 85 -3.98 2.15 1.07
CA ILE A 85 -3.05 1.82 2.17
C ILE A 85 -3.06 2.90 3.24
N GLU A 86 -3.14 4.18 2.86
CA GLU A 86 -3.23 5.29 3.82
C GLU A 86 -4.53 5.24 4.63
N GLU A 87 -5.68 4.95 4.01
CA GLU A 87 -6.96 4.79 4.71
C GLU A 87 -6.96 3.59 5.67
N GLU A 88 -6.36 2.43 5.30
CA GLU A 88 -6.23 1.29 6.20
C GLU A 88 -5.30 1.59 7.39
N ILE A 89 -4.21 2.31 7.17
CA ILE A 89 -3.26 2.71 8.22
C ILE A 89 -3.93 3.70 9.18
N ASP A 90 -4.67 4.67 8.69
CA ASP A 90 -5.41 5.64 9.50
C ASP A 90 -6.48 4.96 10.35
N LEU A 91 -7.24 4.03 9.80
CA LEU A 91 -8.24 3.24 10.52
C LEU A 91 -7.59 2.40 11.64
N LEU A 92 -6.47 1.74 11.35
CA LEU A 92 -5.72 0.98 12.34
C LEU A 92 -5.19 1.88 13.46
N PHE A 93 -4.74 3.08 13.14
CA PHE A 93 -4.26 4.06 14.10
C PHE A 93 -5.39 4.57 15.01
N GLU A 94 -6.59 4.81 14.48
CA GLU A 94 -7.78 5.16 15.26
C GLU A 94 -8.21 4.02 16.20
N ILE A 95 -8.25 2.78 15.72
CA ILE A 95 -8.55 1.60 16.54
C ILE A 95 -7.53 1.46 17.67
N PHE A 96 -6.25 1.66 17.38
CA PHE A 96 -5.17 1.58 18.38
C PHE A 96 -5.29 2.66 19.45
N ASN A 97 -5.63 3.88 19.07
CA ASN A 97 -5.88 4.98 20.00
C ASN A 97 -7.11 4.71 20.87
N PHE A 98 -8.18 4.14 20.31
CA PHE A 98 -9.37 3.76 21.06
C PHE A 98 -9.06 2.68 22.11
N ILE A 99 -8.35 1.60 21.73
CA ILE A 99 -7.92 0.52 22.64
C ILE A 99 -7.06 1.10 23.77
N LYS A 100 -6.16 2.02 23.47
CA LYS A 100 -5.30 2.69 24.44
C LYS A 100 -6.12 3.47 25.47
N VAL A 101 -7.10 4.26 25.03
CA VAL A 101 -7.98 5.04 25.93
C VAL A 101 -8.80 4.10 26.82
N VAL A 102 -9.40 3.05 26.27
CA VAL A 102 -10.18 2.05 27.02
C VAL A 102 -9.32 1.34 28.05
N SER A 103 -8.11 0.93 27.67
CA SER A 103 -7.17 0.28 28.60
C SER A 103 -6.76 1.19 29.76
N TRP A 104 -6.53 2.47 29.49
CA TRP A 104 -6.21 3.47 30.51
C TRP A 104 -7.36 3.70 31.49
N THR A 105 -8.59 3.78 30.99
CA THR A 105 -9.78 3.97 31.83
C THR A 105 -10.06 2.75 32.71
N LEU A 106 -9.93 1.54 32.17
CA LEU A 106 -10.06 0.30 32.95
C LEU A 106 -8.96 0.16 34.02
N LEU A 107 -7.71 0.48 33.69
CA LEU A 107 -6.60 0.46 34.64
C LEU A 107 -6.80 1.47 35.78
N ALA A 108 -7.32 2.66 35.46
CA ALA A 108 -7.62 3.70 36.45
C ALA A 108 -8.74 3.29 37.41
N LEU A 109 -9.66 2.43 36.99
CA LEU A 109 -10.75 1.89 37.80
C LEU A 109 -10.33 0.73 38.70
N ILE A 110 -9.37 -0.10 38.23
CA ILE A 110 -9.00 -1.36 38.93
C ILE A 110 -7.85 -1.17 39.93
N ILE A 111 -6.98 -0.18 39.72
CA ILE A 111 -5.79 0.01 40.57
C ILE A 111 -6.11 0.97 41.73
N PRO A 112 -6.14 0.49 42.99
CA PRO A 112 -6.20 1.36 44.16
C PRO A 112 -4.97 2.25 44.21
N THR A 113 -5.12 3.39 44.84
CA THR A 113 -4.26 4.58 44.86
C THR A 113 -2.83 4.42 45.41
N GLU A 114 -2.23 3.25 45.39
CA GLU A 114 -0.82 3.03 45.79
C GLU A 114 0.16 3.56 44.78
N TYR A 115 0.80 4.64 45.10
CA TYR A 115 1.65 5.47 44.26
C TYR A 115 2.83 4.76 43.59
N LYS A 116 3.36 3.68 44.15
CA LYS A 116 4.53 2.96 43.60
C LYS A 116 4.21 2.07 42.38
N LEU A 117 3.02 1.52 42.31
CA LEU A 117 2.60 0.70 41.19
C LEU A 117 2.25 1.57 39.97
N LYS A 118 1.66 2.77 40.22
CA LYS A 118 1.31 3.73 39.17
C LYS A 118 2.52 4.22 38.35
N SER A 119 3.68 4.42 38.98
CA SER A 119 4.87 4.87 38.24
C SER A 119 5.40 3.80 37.29
N LYS A 120 5.50 2.54 37.74
CA LYS A 120 5.97 1.41 36.90
C LYS A 120 5.01 1.13 35.75
N ILE A 121 3.70 1.19 35.98
CA ILE A 121 2.70 0.98 34.93
C ILE A 121 2.69 2.15 33.96
N ARG A 122 2.88 3.38 34.41
CA ARG A 122 2.98 4.55 33.54
C ARG A 122 4.20 4.45 32.60
N ASP A 123 5.32 3.94 33.09
CA ASP A 123 6.54 3.77 32.28
C ASP A 123 6.38 2.63 31.27
N LEU A 124 5.64 1.56 31.63
CA LEU A 124 5.32 0.46 30.72
C LEU A 124 4.33 0.86 29.62
N LEU A 125 3.40 1.77 29.97
CA LEU A 125 2.36 2.28 29.05
C LEU A 125 2.76 3.60 28.37
N ASN A 126 4.01 4.05 28.56
CA ASN A 126 4.53 5.14 27.74
C ASN A 126 4.48 4.71 26.27
N PRO A 127 3.77 5.46 25.40
CA PRO A 127 3.59 5.08 24.00
C PRO A 127 4.92 4.80 23.29
N LEU A 128 5.99 5.52 23.60
CA LEU A 128 7.31 5.30 23.03
C LEU A 128 7.92 3.94 23.40
N ASN A 129 7.73 3.49 24.65
CA ASN A 129 8.23 2.20 25.11
C ASN A 129 7.39 1.04 24.56
N PHE A 130 6.08 1.22 24.45
CA PHE A 130 5.18 0.24 23.88
C PHE A 130 5.42 0.06 22.38
N PHE A 131 5.59 1.15 21.62
CA PHE A 131 5.95 1.09 20.20
C PHE A 131 7.31 0.46 19.96
N SER A 132 8.31 0.76 20.78
CA SER A 132 9.63 0.13 20.71
C SER A 132 9.56 -1.38 20.97
N TRP A 133 8.78 -1.81 21.95
CA TRP A 133 8.54 -3.21 22.24
C TRP A 133 7.79 -3.91 21.09
N LEU A 134 6.75 -3.29 20.55
CA LEU A 134 5.97 -3.81 19.41
C LEU A 134 6.84 -3.96 18.16
N LEU A 135 7.63 -2.96 17.82
CA LEU A 135 8.57 -3.00 16.68
C LEU A 135 9.62 -4.11 16.84
N ASN A 136 10.10 -4.35 18.05
CA ASN A 136 11.04 -5.44 18.31
C ASN A 136 10.34 -6.80 18.19
N ALA A 137 9.11 -6.95 18.70
CA ALA A 137 8.35 -8.19 18.57
C ALA A 137 8.00 -8.53 17.09
N PHE A 138 7.75 -7.52 16.25
CA PHE A 138 7.53 -7.73 14.82
C PHE A 138 8.82 -8.02 14.04
N LYS A 139 9.97 -7.54 14.49
CA LYS A 139 11.27 -7.89 13.88
C LYS A 139 11.65 -9.35 14.01
N ASP A 140 11.16 -10.01 15.04
CA ASP A 140 11.43 -11.43 15.30
C ASP A 140 10.45 -12.36 14.52
N ILE A 141 9.44 -11.78 13.85
CA ILE A 141 8.42 -12.52 13.07
C ILE A 141 8.64 -12.36 11.54
N LEU A 142 9.40 -11.38 11.10
CA LEU A 142 9.79 -11.10 9.70
C LEU A 142 11.21 -11.59 9.41
#